data_e0c3f8263d87c98e2e9013ff96a3b69f
#
_entry.id   e0c3f8263d87c98e2e9013ff96a3b69f
#
_cell.length_a   1.000
_cell.length_b   1.000
_cell.length_c   1.000
_cell.angle_alpha   90.00
_cell.angle_beta   90.00
_cell.angle_gamma   90.00
#
_symmetry.space_group_name_H-M   'P 1'
#
loop_
_entity.id
_entity.type
_entity.pdbx_description
1 polymer ?
#
loop_
_entity_poly.entity_id
_entity_poly.type
_entity_poly.pdbx_seq_one_letter_code
_entity_poly.pdbx_strand_id
1 'polypeptide(L)'
;IAHCPQSNMNLSSGIAPVKKYLSSGLRLGLGSDMAGGYHLSIFRAMLEAVQVSKLRWRLVDQDLAPLTLKEAFYIGTKGGGSFFGKVGSFEKGYAFDAVVMDDRGIRTARDLSVKARVERMICMSEQCTMTAKYAEGRRIC
;
A
#
# COMPACT_ATOMS: atom_id res chain seq x y z
N ILE A 1 -13.33 2.50 4.52
CA ILE A 1 -12.58 3.78 4.50
C ILE A 1 -11.51 3.69 3.41
N ALA A 2 -11.50 4.64 2.48
CA ALA A 2 -10.40 4.84 1.54
C ALA A 2 -9.43 5.86 2.16
N HIS A 3 -8.20 5.41 2.47
CA HIS A 3 -7.16 6.29 2.99
C HIS A 3 -6.30 6.81 1.83
N CYS A 4 -6.29 8.12 1.63
CA CYS A 4 -5.57 8.82 0.58
C CYS A 4 -4.50 9.72 1.21
N PRO A 5 -3.34 9.18 1.65
CA PRO A 5 -2.37 9.93 2.45
C PRO A 5 -1.83 11.17 1.72
N GLN A 6 -1.56 11.05 0.43
CA GLN A 6 -1.04 12.14 -0.38
C GLN A 6 -2.04 13.29 -0.52
N SER A 7 -3.28 12.99 -0.85
CA SER A 7 -4.34 14.00 -0.93
C SER A 7 -4.50 14.73 0.40
N ASN A 8 -4.52 13.98 1.51
CA ASN A 8 -4.63 14.57 2.84
C ASN A 8 -3.48 15.54 3.15
N MET A 9 -2.26 15.20 2.76
CA MET A 9 -1.10 16.10 2.90
C MET A 9 -1.22 17.32 1.99
N ASN A 10 -1.53 17.10 0.71
CA ASN A 10 -1.59 18.16 -0.29
C ASN A 10 -2.68 19.20 0.03
N LEU A 11 -3.83 18.74 0.48
CA LEU A 11 -4.97 19.59 0.82
C LEU A 11 -4.96 20.06 2.29
N SER A 12 -3.93 19.71 3.06
CA SER A 12 -3.85 20.03 4.49
C SER A 12 -5.05 19.56 5.31
N SER A 13 -5.66 18.43 4.91
CA SER A 13 -6.87 17.86 5.54
C SER A 13 -6.57 17.12 6.86
N GLY A 14 -5.29 17.03 7.25
CA GLY A 14 -4.85 16.37 8.48
C GLY A 14 -4.31 14.95 8.24
N ILE A 15 -3.97 14.27 9.34
CA ILE A 15 -3.36 12.92 9.33
C ILE A 15 -4.33 11.93 9.95
N ALA A 16 -4.89 11.04 9.14
CA ALA A 16 -5.83 10.01 9.59
C ALA A 16 -5.19 9.04 10.61
N PRO A 17 -5.89 8.64 11.68
CA PRO A 17 -5.40 7.68 12.68
C PRO A 17 -5.55 6.23 12.17
N VAL A 18 -4.90 5.90 11.06
CA VAL A 18 -5.05 4.63 10.33
C VAL A 18 -4.78 3.42 11.22
N LYS A 19 -3.78 3.51 12.09
CA LYS A 19 -3.46 2.43 13.03
C LYS A 19 -4.63 2.16 13.99
N LYS A 20 -5.28 3.21 14.48
CA LYS A 20 -6.48 3.10 15.33
C LYS A 20 -7.65 2.49 14.58
N TYR A 21 -7.84 2.88 13.33
CA TYR A 21 -8.89 2.30 12.48
C TYR A 21 -8.69 0.81 12.27
N LEU A 22 -7.46 0.36 11.99
CA LEU A 22 -7.11 -1.06 11.86
C LEU A 22 -7.36 -1.83 13.16
N SER A 23 -6.89 -1.31 14.30
CA SER A 23 -7.08 -1.98 15.60
C SER A 23 -8.55 -2.04 16.03
N SER A 24 -9.38 -1.12 15.55
CA SER A 24 -10.83 -1.14 15.76
C SER A 24 -11.60 -2.04 14.76
N GLY A 25 -10.89 -2.78 13.91
CA GLY A 25 -11.52 -3.70 12.95
C GLY A 25 -12.20 -3.03 11.76
N LEU A 26 -11.96 -1.74 11.52
CA LEU A 26 -12.52 -1.04 10.36
C LEU A 26 -11.89 -1.53 9.06
N ARG A 27 -12.70 -1.67 8.02
CA ARG A 27 -12.22 -2.02 6.68
C ARG A 27 -11.58 -0.82 6.01
N LEU A 28 -10.33 -0.99 5.59
CA LEU A 28 -9.49 0.05 5.01
C LEU A 28 -8.96 -0.36 3.65
N GLY A 29 -8.94 0.58 2.73
CA GLY A 29 -8.21 0.52 1.47
C GLY A 29 -7.33 1.75 1.30
N LEU A 30 -6.35 1.69 0.40
CA LEU A 30 -5.58 2.85 -0.04
C LEU A 30 -6.19 3.41 -1.33
N GLY A 31 -6.17 4.72 -1.47
CA GLY A 31 -6.57 5.42 -2.67
C GLY A 31 -5.55 6.49 -3.06
N SER A 32 -5.59 6.89 -4.34
CA SER A 32 -4.78 7.98 -4.87
C SER A 32 -5.47 9.33 -4.74
N ASP A 33 -6.80 9.36 -4.79
CA ASP A 33 -7.60 10.59 -4.85
C ASP A 33 -7.03 11.56 -5.90
N MET A 34 -6.97 11.07 -7.17
CA MET A 34 -6.36 11.84 -8.26
C MET A 34 -7.03 13.19 -8.43
N ALA A 35 -6.22 14.23 -8.49
CA ALA A 35 -6.46 15.65 -8.41
C ALA A 35 -6.31 16.24 -6.99
N GLY A 36 -6.69 15.56 -5.92
CA GLY A 36 -6.24 15.87 -4.57
C GLY A 36 -4.83 15.32 -4.31
N GLY A 37 -4.58 14.08 -4.78
CA GLY A 37 -3.24 13.51 -4.94
C GLY A 37 -2.68 13.73 -6.36
N TYR A 38 -1.40 13.48 -6.58
CA TYR A 38 -0.71 13.72 -7.86
C TYR A 38 -0.06 12.48 -8.47
N HIS A 39 -0.35 11.27 -7.98
CA HIS A 39 0.09 10.01 -8.60
C HIS A 39 -0.93 8.89 -8.39
N LEU A 40 -0.89 7.90 -9.29
CA LEU A 40 -1.81 6.75 -9.29
C LEU A 40 -1.22 5.50 -8.60
N SER A 41 0.06 5.55 -8.20
CA SER A 41 0.76 4.39 -7.64
C SER A 41 0.28 4.05 -6.24
N ILE A 42 -0.35 2.90 -6.06
CA ILE A 42 -0.72 2.37 -4.74
C ILE A 42 0.54 1.96 -3.94
N PHE A 43 1.64 1.56 -4.57
CA PHE A 43 2.91 1.34 -3.85
C PHE A 43 3.40 2.63 -3.18
N ARG A 44 3.28 3.75 -3.88
CA ARG A 44 3.62 5.06 -3.32
C ARG A 44 2.67 5.44 -2.18
N ALA A 45 1.37 5.22 -2.35
CA ALA A 45 0.39 5.44 -1.28
C ALA A 45 0.68 4.56 -0.03
N MET A 46 1.17 3.33 -0.20
CA MET A 46 1.63 2.48 0.91
C MET A 46 2.78 3.13 1.69
N LEU A 47 3.79 3.62 0.98
CA LEU A 47 4.95 4.29 1.61
C LEU A 47 4.52 5.56 2.34
N GLU A 48 3.73 6.40 1.71
CA GLU A 48 3.22 7.64 2.28
C GLU A 48 2.33 7.40 3.50
N ALA A 49 1.47 6.38 3.46
CA ALA A 49 0.67 5.98 4.62
C ALA A 49 1.54 5.66 5.84
N VAL A 50 2.65 4.95 5.64
CA VAL A 50 3.63 4.67 6.71
C VAL A 50 4.31 5.95 7.18
N GLN A 51 4.74 6.82 6.27
CA GLN A 51 5.45 8.05 6.62
C GLN A 51 4.57 9.01 7.42
N VAL A 52 3.34 9.27 6.96
CA VAL A 52 2.41 10.16 7.68
C VAL A 52 1.95 9.55 9.00
N SER A 53 1.84 8.23 9.09
CA SER A 53 1.54 7.54 10.35
C SER A 53 2.66 7.74 11.39
N LYS A 54 3.94 7.75 10.97
CA LYS A 54 5.07 8.08 11.84
C LYS A 54 5.04 9.54 12.32
N LEU A 55 4.69 10.47 11.42
CA LEU A 55 4.51 11.89 11.79
C LEU A 55 3.37 12.05 12.79
N ARG A 56 2.23 11.40 12.54
CA ARG A 56 1.11 11.43 13.48
C ARG A 56 1.53 10.88 14.85
N TRP A 57 2.18 9.72 14.89
CA TRP A 57 2.67 9.14 16.13
C TRP A 57 3.60 10.08 16.88
N ARG A 58 4.53 10.71 16.17
CA ARG A 58 5.52 11.60 16.81
C ARG A 58 4.94 12.92 17.30
N LEU A 59 3.96 13.49 16.59
CA LEU A 59 3.55 14.88 16.77
C LEU A 59 2.14 15.03 17.38
N VAL A 60 1.29 13.99 17.28
CA VAL A 60 -0.13 14.09 17.64
C VAL A 60 -0.52 13.10 18.73
N ASP A 61 -0.19 11.82 18.55
CA ASP A 61 -0.74 10.74 19.38
C ASP A 61 0.21 9.55 19.39
N GLN A 62 0.77 9.22 20.55
CA GLN A 62 1.73 8.14 20.75
C GLN A 62 1.11 6.86 21.32
N ASP A 63 -0.22 6.77 21.45
CA ASP A 63 -0.90 5.63 22.07
C ASP A 63 -0.71 4.34 21.26
N LEU A 64 -0.60 4.43 19.95
CA LEU A 64 -0.40 3.30 19.06
C LEU A 64 0.84 3.49 18.19
N ALA A 65 1.64 2.42 18.07
CA ALA A 65 2.80 2.41 17.18
C ALA A 65 2.42 2.81 15.73
N PRO A 66 3.34 3.42 14.96
CA PRO A 66 3.11 3.75 13.57
C PRO A 66 2.73 2.54 12.71
N LEU A 67 2.07 2.81 11.59
CA LEU A 67 1.76 1.80 10.57
C LEU A 67 3.06 1.16 10.05
N THR A 68 3.06 -0.16 9.93
CA THR A 68 4.16 -0.91 9.33
C THR A 68 3.96 -1.06 7.82
N LEU A 69 5.04 -1.34 7.07
CA LEU A 69 4.92 -1.67 5.63
C LEU A 69 4.03 -2.89 5.37
N LYS A 70 4.05 -3.90 6.27
CA LYS A 70 3.17 -5.07 6.18
C LYS A 70 1.70 -4.68 6.28
N GLU A 71 1.34 -3.81 7.20
CA GLU A 71 -0.03 -3.31 7.35
C GLU A 71 -0.43 -2.43 6.17
N ALA A 72 0.46 -1.56 5.68
CA ALA A 72 0.22 -0.76 4.49
C ALA A 72 0.01 -1.65 3.24
N PHE A 73 0.79 -2.72 3.10
CA PHE A 73 0.60 -3.70 2.04
C PHE A 73 -0.76 -4.41 2.15
N TYR A 74 -1.15 -4.83 3.36
CA TYR A 74 -2.48 -5.40 3.60
C TYR A 74 -3.59 -4.44 3.18
N ILE A 75 -3.53 -3.17 3.58
CA ILE A 75 -4.53 -2.16 3.23
C ILE A 75 -4.58 -1.94 1.71
N GLY A 76 -3.42 -1.92 1.05
CA GLY A 76 -3.31 -1.72 -0.40
C GLY A 76 -3.66 -2.95 -1.25
N THR A 77 -3.89 -4.11 -0.62
CA THR A 77 -4.22 -5.37 -1.30
C THR A 77 -5.50 -5.99 -0.74
N LYS A 78 -5.40 -6.95 0.17
CA LYS A 78 -6.54 -7.69 0.73
C LYS A 78 -7.54 -6.79 1.46
N GLY A 79 -7.06 -5.78 2.19
CA GLY A 79 -7.90 -4.82 2.91
C GLY A 79 -8.80 -4.04 1.96
N GLY A 80 -8.21 -3.38 0.96
CA GLY A 80 -8.96 -2.66 -0.08
C GLY A 80 -9.81 -3.59 -0.94
N GLY A 81 -9.26 -4.76 -1.30
CA GLY A 81 -9.96 -5.80 -2.05
C GLY A 81 -11.24 -6.30 -1.37
N SER A 82 -11.28 -6.30 -0.05
CA SER A 82 -12.43 -6.77 0.73
C SER A 82 -13.75 -6.01 0.44
N PHE A 83 -13.66 -4.82 -0.14
CA PHE A 83 -14.82 -4.08 -0.62
C PHE A 83 -15.49 -4.76 -1.82
N PHE A 84 -14.69 -5.38 -2.68
CA PHE A 84 -15.14 -6.06 -3.91
C PHE A 84 -15.40 -7.56 -3.70
N GLY A 85 -15.19 -8.09 -2.50
CA GLY A 85 -15.34 -9.50 -2.20
C GLY A 85 -14.01 -10.23 -1.98
N LYS A 86 -13.82 -11.40 -2.61
CA LYS A 86 -12.60 -12.21 -2.48
C LYS A 86 -11.56 -11.81 -3.53
N VAL A 87 -10.97 -10.62 -3.39
CA VAL A 87 -9.90 -10.10 -4.23
C VAL A 87 -8.73 -9.57 -3.39
N GLY A 88 -7.58 -9.36 -3.98
CA GLY A 88 -6.39 -8.82 -3.32
C GLY A 88 -5.62 -9.81 -2.45
N SER A 89 -5.81 -11.12 -2.66
CA SER A 89 -5.07 -12.19 -1.99
C SER A 89 -4.89 -13.39 -2.93
N PHE A 90 -3.86 -14.20 -2.70
CA PHE A 90 -3.63 -15.47 -3.39
C PHE A 90 -4.20 -16.69 -2.63
N GLU A 91 -5.07 -16.46 -1.65
CA GLU A 91 -5.73 -17.53 -0.92
C GLU A 91 -6.73 -18.29 -1.82
N LYS A 92 -6.94 -19.57 -1.51
CA LYS A 92 -7.92 -20.39 -2.26
C LYS A 92 -9.31 -19.74 -2.28
N GLY A 93 -9.88 -19.61 -3.47
CA GLY A 93 -11.21 -19.01 -3.69
C GLY A 93 -11.20 -17.49 -3.87
N TYR A 94 -10.01 -16.85 -3.88
CA TYR A 94 -9.87 -15.46 -4.31
C TYR A 94 -9.72 -15.36 -5.81
N ALA A 95 -10.21 -14.27 -6.39
CA ALA A 95 -9.92 -13.92 -7.78
C ALA A 95 -8.41 -13.71 -7.95
N PHE A 96 -7.86 -14.20 -9.06
CA PHE A 96 -6.44 -14.03 -9.37
C PHE A 96 -6.20 -12.64 -9.98
N ASP A 97 -6.09 -11.65 -9.10
CA ASP A 97 -5.67 -10.29 -9.42
C ASP A 97 -4.22 -10.12 -8.99
N ALA A 98 -3.33 -9.90 -9.95
CA ALA A 98 -1.90 -9.89 -9.70
C ALA A 98 -1.15 -8.88 -10.57
N VAL A 99 -0.06 -8.37 -10.03
CA VAL A 99 0.96 -7.64 -10.78
C VAL A 99 2.29 -8.38 -10.68
N VAL A 100 3.01 -8.49 -11.78
CA VAL A 100 4.37 -9.03 -11.82
C VAL A 100 5.33 -7.87 -11.94
N MET A 101 6.19 -7.74 -10.94
CA MET A 101 7.16 -6.66 -10.85
C MET A 101 8.59 -7.20 -11.03
N ASP A 102 9.34 -6.57 -11.90
CA ASP A 102 10.78 -6.78 -12.05
C ASP A 102 11.52 -5.75 -11.17
N ASP A 103 12.23 -6.24 -10.16
CA ASP A 103 12.99 -5.43 -9.21
C ASP A 103 14.49 -5.35 -9.51
N ARG A 104 14.95 -5.84 -10.67
CA ARG A 104 16.37 -5.81 -11.07
C ARG A 104 16.94 -4.39 -11.18
N GLY A 105 16.08 -3.39 -11.36
CA GLY A 105 16.48 -1.97 -11.29
C GLY A 105 16.99 -1.54 -9.91
N ILE A 106 16.58 -2.26 -8.85
CA ILE A 106 17.01 -1.96 -7.48
C ILE A 106 18.31 -2.75 -7.17
N ARG A 107 19.45 -2.09 -7.30
CA ARG A 107 20.75 -2.70 -7.01
C ARG A 107 20.86 -3.08 -5.52
N THR A 108 21.46 -4.23 -5.24
CA THR A 108 21.74 -4.73 -3.88
C THR A 108 23.12 -5.39 -3.85
N ALA A 109 23.83 -5.24 -2.73
CA ALA A 109 25.14 -5.86 -2.52
C ALA A 109 25.04 -7.30 -2.00
N ARG A 110 23.85 -7.77 -1.64
CA ARG A 110 23.62 -9.11 -1.06
C ARG A 110 22.23 -9.63 -1.45
N ASP A 111 22.08 -10.95 -1.38
CA ASP A 111 20.79 -11.59 -1.58
C ASP A 111 19.80 -11.18 -0.48
N LEU A 112 18.57 -10.93 -0.88
CA LEU A 112 17.49 -10.50 -0.02
C LEU A 112 16.40 -11.57 0.04
N SER A 113 15.79 -11.73 1.22
CA SER A 113 14.56 -12.52 1.35
C SER A 113 13.43 -11.92 0.52
N VAL A 114 12.45 -12.74 0.13
CA VAL A 114 11.27 -12.27 -0.61
C VAL A 114 10.58 -11.10 0.12
N LYS A 115 10.44 -11.19 1.45
CA LYS A 115 9.89 -10.09 2.26
C LYS A 115 10.68 -8.80 2.08
N ALA A 116 12.01 -8.86 2.21
CA ALA A 116 12.86 -7.67 2.05
C ALA A 116 12.81 -7.09 0.63
N ARG A 117 12.68 -7.95 -0.40
CA ARG A 117 12.47 -7.51 -1.79
C ARG A 117 11.16 -6.77 -1.95
N VAL A 118 10.05 -7.29 -1.40
CA VAL A 118 8.74 -6.63 -1.46
C VAL A 118 8.77 -5.28 -0.71
N GLU A 119 9.38 -5.22 0.47
CA GLU A 119 9.51 -3.97 1.23
C GLU A 119 10.33 -2.92 0.45
N ARG A 120 11.42 -3.34 -0.19
CA ARG A 120 12.22 -2.44 -1.06
C ARG A 120 11.44 -2.00 -2.29
N MET A 121 10.73 -2.92 -2.93
CA MET A 121 9.88 -2.59 -4.08
C MET A 121 8.84 -1.53 -3.72
N ILE A 122 8.19 -1.62 -2.57
CA ILE A 122 7.25 -0.59 -2.10
C ILE A 122 7.95 0.76 -1.94
N CYS A 123 9.15 0.77 -1.34
CA CYS A 123 9.89 2.02 -1.10
C CYS A 123 10.49 2.63 -2.37
N MET A 124 10.80 1.81 -3.37
CA MET A 124 11.55 2.18 -4.59
C MET A 124 10.80 1.74 -5.85
N SER A 125 9.48 1.78 -5.82
CA SER A 125 8.63 1.26 -6.92
C SER A 125 8.91 1.92 -8.28
N GLU A 126 9.43 3.13 -8.29
CA GLU A 126 9.82 3.87 -9.49
C GLU A 126 11.04 3.25 -10.21
N GLN A 127 11.82 2.41 -9.51
CA GLN A 127 12.96 1.66 -10.07
C GLN A 127 12.58 0.23 -10.48
N CYS A 128 11.31 -0.14 -10.32
CA CYS A 128 10.77 -1.42 -10.73
C CYS A 128 9.96 -1.29 -12.02
N THR A 129 9.96 -2.34 -12.82
CA THR A 129 9.14 -2.41 -14.01
C THR A 129 8.00 -3.41 -13.81
N MET A 130 6.77 -2.98 -14.08
CA MET A 130 5.64 -3.92 -14.13
C MET A 130 5.68 -4.66 -15.48
N THR A 131 5.87 -5.98 -15.43
CA THR A 131 6.04 -6.82 -16.63
C THR A 131 4.77 -7.57 -17.02
N ALA A 132 3.82 -7.73 -16.09
CA ALA A 132 2.50 -8.26 -16.38
C ALA A 132 1.48 -7.82 -15.33
N LYS A 133 0.23 -7.75 -15.74
CA LYS A 133 -0.93 -7.49 -14.88
C LYS A 133 -2.05 -8.46 -15.21
N TYR A 134 -2.69 -8.99 -14.19
CA TYR A 134 -3.80 -9.92 -14.28
C TYR A 134 -5.01 -9.38 -13.53
N ALA A 135 -6.19 -9.55 -14.11
CA ALA A 135 -7.47 -9.31 -13.46
C ALA A 135 -8.38 -10.53 -13.72
N GLU A 136 -8.94 -11.10 -12.66
CA GLU A 136 -9.76 -12.33 -12.73
C GLU A 136 -9.08 -13.47 -13.50
N GLY A 137 -7.76 -13.62 -13.35
CA GLY A 137 -6.96 -14.63 -14.05
C GLY A 137 -6.61 -14.30 -15.50
N ARG A 138 -7.12 -13.22 -16.07
CA ARG A 138 -6.79 -12.79 -17.45
C ARG A 138 -5.64 -11.80 -17.43
N ARG A 139 -4.64 -12.03 -18.27
CA ARG A 139 -3.58 -11.05 -18.50
C ARG A 139 -4.15 -9.83 -19.23
N ILE A 140 -3.90 -8.63 -18.69
CA ILE A 140 -4.39 -7.35 -19.24
C ILE A 140 -3.25 -6.40 -19.67
N CYS A 141 -2.01 -6.70 -19.36
CA CYS A 141 -0.79 -6.12 -19.94
C CYS A 141 0.42 -7.04 -19.70
#